data_77efa823c68762e4f0ffbd6b13c41d91
#
_entry.id   77efa823c68762e4f0ffbd6b13c41d91
#
_cell.length_a   1.000
_cell.length_b   1.000
_cell.length_c   1.000
_cell.angle_alpha   90.00
_cell.angle_beta   90.00
_cell.angle_gamma   90.00
#
_symmetry.space_group_name_H-M   'P 1'
#
loop_
_entity.id
_entity.type
_entity.pdbx_description
1 polymer ?
#
loop_
_entity_poly.entity_id
_entity_poly.type
_entity_poly.pdbx_seq_one_letter_code
_entity_poly.pdbx_strand_id
1 'polypeptide(L)'
;WSVNSRADVARGDAHGVSIDSDGTISLAPKLTEVFKTGQSYIWSSVVDAAGNVFLGTGGEGKIFKVNASGKGALFSDLTEMNVSAVALGRSGEIYAATSPDGKVYKIDAAGKADVYFEPKEKYIWSLAVLTDGSLAVGTGDAGKSYKVKAANASPESSLLFDTSETHIISLATDKQGNLYAGTDSNGILMRFGPDGKPFGLLDSPLREIHDLAVGSDGSVYVLALGESASAPKPPDAAAATPIAPENKNDPTES
;
A
#
# COMPACT_ATOMS: atom_id res chain seq x y z
N TRP A 1 11.96 -30.58 -28.42
CA TRP A 1 11.30 -29.59 -27.58
C TRP A 1 12.06 -29.50 -26.29
N SER A 2 12.57 -28.31 -25.93
CA SER A 2 13.27 -28.05 -24.68
C SER A 2 12.83 -26.76 -24.08
N VAL A 3 12.58 -26.73 -22.79
CA VAL A 3 12.32 -25.51 -21.99
C VAL A 3 13.49 -25.43 -21.00
N ASN A 4 14.38 -24.48 -21.19
CA ASN A 4 15.60 -24.36 -20.41
C ASN A 4 15.95 -22.93 -19.98
N SER A 5 15.01 -22.00 -20.17
CA SER A 5 15.15 -20.64 -19.70
C SER A 5 13.91 -20.18 -18.94
N ARG A 6 14.11 -19.21 -18.03
CA ARG A 6 12.99 -18.57 -17.33
C ARG A 6 11.96 -17.99 -18.30
N ALA A 7 12.41 -17.42 -19.40
CA ALA A 7 11.54 -16.85 -20.40
C ALA A 7 10.64 -17.90 -21.07
N ASP A 8 11.13 -19.12 -21.25
CA ASP A 8 10.33 -20.22 -21.81
C ASP A 8 9.29 -20.72 -20.83
N VAL A 9 9.65 -20.84 -19.53
CA VAL A 9 8.73 -21.24 -18.47
C VAL A 9 7.66 -20.16 -18.23
N ALA A 10 8.04 -18.89 -18.25
CA ALA A 10 7.15 -17.76 -18.01
C ALA A 10 6.15 -17.48 -19.14
N ARG A 11 6.25 -18.17 -20.30
CA ARG A 11 5.25 -18.09 -21.39
C ARG A 11 3.98 -18.89 -21.11
N GLY A 12 4.01 -19.78 -20.13
CA GLY A 12 2.85 -20.56 -19.73
C GLY A 12 2.06 -19.90 -18.61
N ASP A 13 0.82 -20.32 -18.45
CA ASP A 13 0.00 -19.90 -17.30
C ASP A 13 0.37 -20.78 -16.09
N ALA A 14 0.86 -20.14 -15.03
CA ALA A 14 1.22 -20.83 -13.79
C ALA A 14 -0.04 -21.11 -12.95
N HIS A 15 -0.44 -22.38 -12.87
CA HIS A 15 -1.56 -22.80 -12.04
C HIS A 15 -1.06 -23.61 -10.84
N GLY A 16 -1.21 -23.06 -9.63
CA GLY A 16 -0.84 -23.71 -8.37
C GLY A 16 0.68 -23.85 -8.16
N VAL A 17 1.49 -23.11 -8.93
CA VAL A 17 2.95 -23.08 -8.79
C VAL A 17 3.47 -21.64 -8.77
N SER A 18 4.56 -21.44 -8.05
CA SER A 18 5.39 -20.22 -8.07
C SER A 18 6.67 -20.52 -8.84
N ILE A 19 7.17 -19.54 -9.57
CA ILE A 19 8.45 -19.59 -10.30
C ILE A 19 9.34 -18.49 -9.71
N ASP A 20 10.39 -18.90 -9.03
CA ASP A 20 11.35 -17.99 -8.42
C ASP A 20 12.30 -17.35 -9.44
N SER A 21 13.05 -16.33 -9.02
CA SER A 21 13.98 -15.59 -9.90
C SER A 21 15.10 -16.47 -10.46
N ASP A 22 15.47 -17.55 -9.78
CA ASP A 22 16.46 -18.54 -10.20
C ASP A 22 15.87 -19.64 -11.11
N GLY A 23 14.55 -19.61 -11.37
CA GLY A 23 13.84 -20.58 -12.18
C GLY A 23 13.33 -21.80 -11.39
N THR A 24 13.50 -21.83 -10.06
CA THR A 24 12.94 -22.87 -9.21
C THR A 24 11.41 -22.84 -9.26
N ILE A 25 10.78 -23.99 -9.43
CA ILE A 25 9.33 -24.13 -9.41
C ILE A 25 8.92 -24.76 -8.09
N SER A 26 8.07 -24.09 -7.34
CA SER A 26 7.51 -24.53 -6.07
C SER A 26 5.98 -24.53 -6.10
N LEU A 27 5.34 -25.19 -5.13
CA LEU A 27 3.89 -25.10 -4.99
C LEU A 27 3.51 -23.69 -4.51
N ALA A 28 2.62 -23.03 -5.26
CA ALA A 28 2.07 -21.74 -4.85
C ALA A 28 1.01 -21.92 -3.75
N PRO A 29 0.84 -20.92 -2.86
CA PRO A 29 -0.30 -20.88 -1.96
C PRO A 29 -1.62 -20.88 -2.77
N LYS A 30 -2.59 -21.65 -2.30
CA LYS A 30 -3.93 -21.61 -2.88
C LYS A 30 -4.61 -20.28 -2.50
N LEU A 31 -4.81 -19.41 -3.48
CA LEU A 31 -5.62 -18.20 -3.29
C LEU A 31 -7.09 -18.52 -3.50
N THR A 32 -7.93 -18.04 -2.61
CA THR A 32 -9.39 -18.14 -2.71
C THR A 32 -9.97 -16.74 -2.61
N GLU A 33 -10.80 -16.37 -3.58
CA GLU A 33 -11.54 -15.12 -3.51
C GLU A 33 -12.57 -15.21 -2.38
N VAL A 34 -12.53 -14.23 -1.47
CA VAL A 34 -13.42 -14.18 -0.30
C VAL A 34 -14.56 -13.19 -0.53
N PHE A 35 -14.26 -12.02 -1.09
CA PHE A 35 -15.23 -10.96 -1.30
C PHE A 35 -14.83 -10.04 -2.46
N LYS A 36 -15.80 -9.61 -3.25
CA LYS A 36 -15.64 -8.61 -4.31
C LYS A 36 -16.25 -7.29 -3.87
N THR A 37 -15.46 -6.24 -3.78
CA THR A 37 -15.94 -4.88 -3.46
C THR A 37 -16.66 -4.23 -4.62
N GLY A 38 -16.40 -4.66 -5.86
CA GLY A 38 -16.84 -3.98 -7.08
C GLY A 38 -16.08 -2.67 -7.35
N GLN A 39 -15.10 -2.32 -6.50
CA GLN A 39 -14.25 -1.14 -6.67
C GLN A 39 -12.98 -1.46 -7.43
N SER A 40 -12.43 -0.47 -8.15
CA SER A 40 -11.21 -0.65 -8.94
C SER A 40 -9.96 -0.88 -8.10
N TYR A 41 -9.92 -0.32 -6.89
CA TYR A 41 -8.76 -0.36 -6.01
C TYR A 41 -9.15 -0.61 -4.56
N ILE A 42 -8.34 -1.38 -3.84
CA ILE A 42 -8.31 -1.46 -2.39
C ILE A 42 -6.95 -0.88 -1.98
N TRP A 43 -6.97 0.29 -1.32
CA TRP A 43 -5.76 1.00 -0.93
C TRP A 43 -5.28 0.62 0.46
N SER A 44 -6.19 0.27 1.33
CA SER A 44 -5.86 0.04 2.74
C SER A 44 -6.77 -0.98 3.38
N SER A 45 -6.28 -1.63 4.42
CA SER A 45 -7.07 -2.58 5.19
C SER A 45 -6.66 -2.59 6.67
N VAL A 46 -7.63 -2.91 7.54
CA VAL A 46 -7.36 -3.17 8.96
C VAL A 46 -8.26 -4.31 9.44
N VAL A 47 -7.77 -5.09 10.40
CA VAL A 47 -8.49 -6.22 10.97
C VAL A 47 -8.78 -5.96 12.45
N ASP A 48 -10.03 -6.12 12.88
CA ASP A 48 -10.40 -6.01 14.28
C ASP A 48 -10.18 -7.33 15.05
N ALA A 49 -10.31 -7.28 16.38
CA ALA A 49 -10.11 -8.44 17.24
C ALA A 49 -11.12 -9.58 16.99
N ALA A 50 -12.26 -9.31 16.36
CA ALA A 50 -13.27 -10.29 15.98
C ALA A 50 -13.01 -10.93 14.63
N GLY A 51 -11.92 -10.55 13.95
CA GLY A 51 -11.55 -11.01 12.61
C GLY A 51 -12.34 -10.36 11.48
N ASN A 52 -13.01 -9.23 11.73
CA ASN A 52 -13.60 -8.45 10.63
C ASN A 52 -12.49 -7.63 9.96
N VAL A 53 -12.51 -7.63 8.63
CA VAL A 53 -11.61 -6.85 7.80
C VAL A 53 -12.34 -5.61 7.27
N PHE A 54 -11.78 -4.44 7.49
CA PHE A 54 -12.26 -3.20 6.90
C PHE A 54 -11.36 -2.83 5.74
N LEU A 55 -11.96 -2.53 4.58
CA LEU A 55 -11.26 -2.26 3.32
C LEU A 55 -11.56 -0.84 2.87
N GLY A 56 -10.53 0.01 2.82
CA GLY A 56 -10.59 1.34 2.23
C GLY A 56 -10.35 1.26 0.73
N THR A 57 -11.26 1.84 -0.07
CA THR A 57 -11.24 1.69 -1.52
C THR A 57 -10.98 3.00 -2.24
N GLY A 58 -10.63 2.91 -3.52
CA GLY A 58 -10.44 4.02 -4.43
C GLY A 58 -11.45 4.09 -5.54
N GLY A 59 -11.72 5.31 -5.99
CA GLY A 59 -12.66 5.64 -7.06
C GLY A 59 -13.98 6.21 -6.55
N GLU A 60 -14.50 5.75 -5.41
CA GLU A 60 -15.78 6.19 -4.87
C GLU A 60 -15.78 6.38 -3.34
N GLY A 61 -14.62 6.38 -2.68
CA GLY A 61 -14.49 6.66 -1.25
C GLY A 61 -15.20 5.69 -0.29
N LYS A 62 -15.41 4.45 -0.72
CA LYS A 62 -16.19 3.46 0.05
C LYS A 62 -15.32 2.66 1.00
N ILE A 63 -15.92 2.29 2.11
CA ILE A 63 -15.32 1.36 3.07
C ILE A 63 -16.23 0.15 3.19
N PHE A 64 -15.65 -1.04 2.99
CA PHE A 64 -16.36 -2.31 3.14
C PHE A 64 -15.92 -3.00 4.42
N LYS A 65 -16.84 -3.72 5.03
CA LYS A 65 -16.58 -4.63 6.15
C LYS A 65 -16.81 -6.06 5.70
N VAL A 66 -15.81 -6.91 5.85
CA VAL A 66 -15.89 -8.34 5.59
C VAL A 66 -15.73 -9.06 6.92
N ASN A 67 -16.71 -9.84 7.33
CA ASN A 67 -16.65 -10.57 8.59
C ASN A 67 -15.76 -11.83 8.49
N ALA A 68 -15.46 -12.45 9.63
CA ALA A 68 -14.62 -13.64 9.71
C ALA A 68 -15.14 -14.85 8.89
N SER A 69 -16.44 -14.87 8.51
CA SER A 69 -17.01 -15.90 7.62
C SER A 69 -16.92 -15.55 6.14
N GLY A 70 -16.27 -14.44 5.78
CA GLY A 70 -16.11 -13.98 4.40
C GLY A 70 -17.29 -13.21 3.82
N LYS A 71 -18.32 -12.93 4.63
CA LYS A 71 -19.45 -12.13 4.17
C LYS A 71 -19.13 -10.64 4.27
N GLY A 72 -19.11 -9.94 3.13
CA GLY A 72 -18.82 -8.51 3.04
C GLY A 72 -20.06 -7.67 2.75
N ALA A 73 -20.03 -6.41 3.19
CA ALA A 73 -21.02 -5.39 2.90
C ALA A 73 -20.39 -3.99 2.93
N LEU A 74 -21.04 -3.02 2.26
CA LEU A 74 -20.70 -1.61 2.43
C LEU A 74 -20.87 -1.23 3.91
N PHE A 75 -19.83 -0.61 4.47
CA PHE A 75 -19.82 -0.17 5.87
C PHE A 75 -19.98 1.33 6.00
N SER A 76 -19.30 2.10 5.17
CA SER A 76 -19.39 3.56 5.13
C SER A 76 -19.14 4.07 3.71
N ASP A 77 -19.75 5.20 3.37
CA ASP A 77 -19.63 5.87 2.07
C ASP A 77 -19.21 7.32 2.33
N LEU A 78 -17.97 7.65 1.96
CA LEU A 78 -17.38 8.97 2.17
C LEU A 78 -17.54 9.82 0.90
N THR A 79 -17.43 11.13 1.06
CA THR A 79 -17.59 12.07 -0.07
C THR A 79 -16.35 12.19 -0.93
N GLU A 80 -15.17 11.83 -0.38
CA GLU A 80 -13.89 11.88 -1.10
C GLU A 80 -13.69 10.66 -1.99
N MET A 81 -12.83 10.81 -2.98
CA MET A 81 -12.61 9.80 -4.00
C MET A 81 -11.91 8.53 -3.48
N ASN A 82 -10.89 8.71 -2.64
CA ASN A 82 -10.05 7.60 -2.19
C ASN A 82 -9.97 7.55 -0.67
N VAL A 83 -10.05 6.34 -0.11
CA VAL A 83 -9.69 6.04 1.27
C VAL A 83 -8.27 5.47 1.27
N SER A 84 -7.30 6.35 1.45
CA SER A 84 -5.87 6.06 1.35
C SER A 84 -5.34 5.21 2.53
N ALA A 85 -5.87 5.44 3.73
CA ALA A 85 -5.51 4.65 4.91
C ALA A 85 -6.71 4.40 5.81
N VAL A 86 -6.70 3.26 6.51
CA VAL A 86 -7.63 2.94 7.59
C VAL A 86 -6.86 2.50 8.83
N ALA A 87 -7.35 2.88 10.01
CA ALA A 87 -6.79 2.45 11.29
C ALA A 87 -7.91 2.11 12.28
N LEU A 88 -7.66 1.12 13.12
CA LEU A 88 -8.58 0.69 14.17
C LEU A 88 -8.29 1.44 15.45
N GLY A 89 -9.28 2.19 15.94
CA GLY A 89 -9.23 2.86 17.23
C GLY A 89 -9.39 1.87 18.39
N ARG A 90 -9.02 2.31 19.58
CA ARG A 90 -9.00 1.44 20.79
C ARG A 90 -10.38 0.99 21.25
N SER A 91 -11.43 1.76 20.93
CA SER A 91 -12.81 1.43 21.30
C SER A 91 -13.57 0.75 20.15
N GLY A 92 -12.87 0.37 19.07
CA GLY A 92 -13.44 -0.29 17.90
C GLY A 92 -13.96 0.66 16.82
N GLU A 93 -13.78 1.97 16.98
CA GLU A 93 -14.01 2.94 15.92
C GLU A 93 -12.99 2.79 14.78
N ILE A 94 -13.36 3.13 13.58
CA ILE A 94 -12.47 3.15 12.41
C ILE A 94 -12.10 4.60 12.12
N TYR A 95 -10.80 4.86 11.96
CA TYR A 95 -10.31 6.08 11.36
C TYR A 95 -10.02 5.84 9.89
N ALA A 96 -10.45 6.75 9.03
CA ALA A 96 -10.25 6.68 7.59
C ALA A 96 -9.64 7.97 7.07
N ALA A 97 -8.50 7.88 6.42
CA ALA A 97 -7.85 9.00 5.74
C ALA A 97 -8.23 9.02 4.27
N THR A 98 -8.33 10.22 3.70
CA THR A 98 -8.78 10.42 2.33
C THR A 98 -7.82 11.22 1.48
N SER A 99 -7.97 11.10 0.15
CA SER A 99 -7.26 11.87 -0.88
C SER A 99 -8.08 11.96 -2.18
N PRO A 100 -7.92 13.01 -3.01
CA PRO A 100 -7.43 14.34 -2.63
C PRO A 100 -8.37 14.99 -1.62
N ASP A 101 -8.05 16.18 -1.12
CA ASP A 101 -8.78 16.86 -0.03
C ASP A 101 -8.66 16.08 1.29
N GLY A 102 -7.40 15.99 1.76
CA GLY A 102 -7.01 15.18 2.90
C GLY A 102 -7.81 15.47 4.16
N LYS A 103 -8.72 14.55 4.50
CA LYS A 103 -9.49 14.53 5.75
C LYS A 103 -9.29 13.21 6.46
N VAL A 104 -9.43 13.23 7.76
CA VAL A 104 -9.57 12.02 8.57
C VAL A 104 -10.99 11.97 9.08
N TYR A 105 -11.67 10.88 8.79
CA TYR A 105 -12.98 10.56 9.33
C TYR A 105 -12.85 9.63 10.53
N LYS A 106 -13.72 9.82 11.52
CA LYS A 106 -13.98 8.85 12.58
C LYS A 106 -15.32 8.21 12.29
N ILE A 107 -15.34 6.88 12.22
CA ILE A 107 -16.49 6.08 11.82
C ILE A 107 -16.87 5.21 13.01
N ASP A 108 -18.12 5.31 13.43
CA ASP A 108 -18.66 4.53 14.53
C ASP A 108 -19.02 3.08 14.12
N ALA A 109 -19.45 2.28 15.10
CA ALA A 109 -19.82 0.87 14.87
C ALA A 109 -21.01 0.68 13.91
N ALA A 110 -21.82 1.72 13.68
CA ALA A 110 -22.95 1.70 12.75
C ALA A 110 -22.54 2.12 11.34
N GLY A 111 -21.28 2.55 11.13
CA GLY A 111 -20.78 3.03 9.84
C GLY A 111 -21.00 4.52 9.60
N LYS A 112 -21.49 5.27 10.60
CA LYS A 112 -21.62 6.72 10.49
C LYS A 112 -20.25 7.37 10.57
N ALA A 113 -19.92 8.17 9.56
CA ALA A 113 -18.67 8.91 9.46
C ALA A 113 -18.88 10.38 9.82
N ASP A 114 -18.03 10.89 10.69
CA ASP A 114 -17.93 12.32 11.01
C ASP A 114 -16.48 12.78 10.76
N VAL A 115 -16.29 13.99 10.23
CA VAL A 115 -14.93 14.54 10.04
C VAL A 115 -14.27 14.70 11.40
N TYR A 116 -13.13 14.06 11.57
CA TYR A 116 -12.37 14.06 12.82
C TYR A 116 -11.21 15.05 12.77
N PHE A 117 -10.52 15.16 11.64
CA PHE A 117 -9.36 16.06 11.48
C PHE A 117 -9.18 16.47 10.02
N GLU A 118 -8.85 17.74 9.80
CA GLU A 118 -8.57 18.31 8.48
C GLU A 118 -7.32 19.20 8.56
N PRO A 119 -6.13 18.66 8.20
CA PRO A 119 -4.85 19.36 8.33
C PRO A 119 -4.64 20.47 7.31
N LYS A 120 -5.52 20.62 6.32
CA LYS A 120 -5.36 21.49 5.14
C LYS A 120 -4.25 21.03 4.18
N GLU A 121 -3.83 19.77 4.32
CA GLU A 121 -2.93 19.09 3.40
C GLU A 121 -3.76 18.37 2.34
N LYS A 122 -3.23 18.30 1.11
CA LYS A 122 -3.95 17.70 -0.01
C LYS A 122 -4.10 16.19 0.11
N TYR A 123 -3.08 15.53 0.64
CA TYR A 123 -3.04 14.08 0.77
C TYR A 123 -2.77 13.67 2.21
N ILE A 124 -3.48 12.66 2.67
CA ILE A 124 -3.14 11.91 3.86
C ILE A 124 -2.88 10.47 3.41
N TRP A 125 -1.66 9.97 3.66
CA TRP A 125 -1.24 8.68 3.16
C TRP A 125 -1.30 7.57 4.21
N SER A 126 -1.07 7.91 5.45
CA SER A 126 -0.92 6.91 6.51
C SER A 126 -1.52 7.35 7.84
N LEU A 127 -1.98 6.36 8.60
CA LEU A 127 -2.55 6.51 9.93
C LEU A 127 -1.96 5.45 10.87
N ALA A 128 -1.67 5.84 12.11
CA ALA A 128 -1.32 4.90 13.17
C ALA A 128 -1.93 5.33 14.50
N VAL A 129 -2.52 4.38 15.24
CA VAL A 129 -3.04 4.65 16.60
C VAL A 129 -1.92 4.49 17.60
N LEU A 130 -1.62 5.56 18.35
CA LEU A 130 -0.56 5.60 19.34
C LEU A 130 -0.96 4.89 20.63
N THR A 131 0.02 4.61 21.50
CA THR A 131 -0.20 3.92 22.76
C THR A 131 -1.08 4.69 23.76
N ASP A 132 -1.20 6.02 23.62
CA ASP A 132 -2.11 6.85 24.41
C ASP A 132 -3.52 6.97 23.81
N GLY A 133 -3.78 6.29 22.69
CA GLY A 133 -5.06 6.33 21.96
C GLY A 133 -5.20 7.52 21.01
N SER A 134 -4.23 8.41 20.93
CA SER A 134 -4.20 9.46 19.91
C SER A 134 -3.86 8.87 18.54
N LEU A 135 -4.15 9.62 17.48
CA LEU A 135 -3.90 9.23 16.10
C LEU A 135 -2.68 9.97 15.56
N ALA A 136 -1.72 9.26 15.01
CA ALA A 136 -0.68 9.82 14.16
C ALA A 136 -1.19 9.84 12.71
N VAL A 137 -0.99 10.96 12.03
CA VAL A 137 -1.47 11.21 10.67
C VAL A 137 -0.29 11.64 9.82
N GLY A 138 0.06 10.84 8.82
CA GLY A 138 1.13 11.13 7.85
C GLY A 138 0.57 11.75 6.57
N THR A 139 1.13 12.89 6.17
CA THR A 139 0.63 13.68 5.04
C THR A 139 1.54 13.66 3.84
N GLY A 140 1.04 14.15 2.72
CA GLY A 140 1.77 14.39 1.48
C GLY A 140 2.01 15.87 1.19
N ASP A 141 2.78 16.13 0.15
CA ASP A 141 3.24 17.43 -0.37
C ASP A 141 4.23 18.18 0.55
N ALA A 142 4.18 17.98 1.86
CA ALA A 142 5.09 18.63 2.81
C ALA A 142 5.67 17.66 3.86
N GLY A 143 5.44 16.36 3.73
CA GLY A 143 6.02 15.34 4.60
C GLY A 143 5.83 15.56 6.10
N LYS A 144 4.68 16.11 6.50
CA LYS A 144 4.36 16.39 7.89
C LYS A 144 3.61 15.25 8.55
N SER A 145 3.82 15.09 9.84
CA SER A 145 2.97 14.24 10.65
C SER A 145 2.34 15.02 11.78
N TYR A 146 1.07 14.71 12.03
CA TYR A 146 0.28 15.33 13.08
C TYR A 146 -0.10 14.27 14.12
N LYS A 147 -0.15 14.71 15.39
CA LYS A 147 -0.77 13.97 16.47
C LYS A 147 -2.13 14.56 16.77
N VAL A 148 -3.17 13.74 16.71
CA VAL A 148 -4.56 14.15 16.93
C VAL A 148 -5.12 13.43 18.14
N LYS A 149 -5.55 14.16 19.14
CA LYS A 149 -6.17 13.62 20.37
C LYS A 149 -7.65 13.91 20.38
N ALA A 150 -8.44 12.97 20.87
CA ALA A 150 -9.83 13.24 21.19
C ALA A 150 -9.91 14.25 22.35
N ALA A 151 -10.69 15.31 22.18
CA ALA A 151 -11.00 16.29 23.21
C ALA A 151 -12.51 16.50 23.29
N ASN A 152 -12.99 17.15 24.35
CA ASN A 152 -14.42 17.23 24.70
C ASN A 152 -15.31 17.92 23.64
N ALA A 153 -14.78 18.89 22.90
CA ALA A 153 -15.56 19.68 21.93
C ALA A 153 -15.14 19.40 20.48
N SER A 154 -13.84 19.27 20.23
CA SER A 154 -13.25 18.94 18.93
C SER A 154 -11.86 18.35 19.15
N PRO A 155 -11.35 17.54 18.21
CA PRO A 155 -10.01 17.00 18.33
C PRO A 155 -8.95 18.09 18.44
N GLU A 156 -7.98 17.88 19.32
CA GLU A 156 -6.80 18.73 19.42
C GLU A 156 -5.69 18.11 18.56
N SER A 157 -5.08 18.95 17.70
CA SER A 157 -3.99 18.52 16.85
C SER A 157 -2.71 19.31 17.14
N SER A 158 -1.59 18.64 17.02
CA SER A 158 -0.26 19.23 17.07
C SER A 158 0.63 18.64 16.00
N LEU A 159 1.54 19.44 15.45
CA LEU A 159 2.59 18.92 14.57
C LEU A 159 3.46 17.97 15.40
N LEU A 160 3.60 16.74 14.93
CA LEU A 160 4.43 15.72 15.57
C LEU A 160 5.87 15.86 15.08
N PHE A 161 6.05 15.91 13.79
CA PHE A 161 7.33 16.19 13.12
C PHE A 161 7.12 16.65 11.67
N ASP A 162 8.17 17.27 11.15
CA ASP A 162 8.33 17.66 9.74
C ASP A 162 9.60 16.96 9.25
N THR A 163 9.49 16.12 8.24
CA THR A 163 10.61 15.30 7.76
C THR A 163 11.46 16.02 6.74
N SER A 164 11.00 17.13 6.18
CA SER A 164 11.53 17.76 4.97
C SER A 164 11.49 16.87 3.72
N GLU A 165 10.83 15.69 3.82
CA GLU A 165 10.52 14.81 2.70
C GLU A 165 9.22 15.23 2.02
N THR A 166 8.88 14.64 0.88
CA THR A 166 7.63 15.00 0.19
C THR A 166 6.42 14.34 0.86
N HIS A 167 6.54 13.06 1.19
CA HIS A 167 5.43 12.28 1.72
C HIS A 167 5.84 11.42 2.90
N ILE A 168 4.92 11.23 3.87
CA ILE A 168 4.98 10.17 4.88
C ILE A 168 4.00 9.10 4.46
N ILE A 169 4.52 8.09 3.75
CA ILE A 169 3.71 7.06 3.09
C ILE A 169 3.22 6.00 4.06
N SER A 170 4.05 5.62 5.02
CA SER A 170 3.74 4.54 5.94
C SER A 170 4.02 4.94 7.39
N LEU A 171 3.14 4.49 8.30
CA LEU A 171 3.26 4.65 9.74
C LEU A 171 2.99 3.32 10.44
N ALA A 172 3.80 2.99 11.42
CA ALA A 172 3.58 1.84 12.30
C ALA A 172 3.98 2.16 13.73
N THR A 173 3.41 1.44 14.70
CA THR A 173 3.75 1.59 16.12
C THR A 173 4.17 0.27 16.72
N ASP A 174 5.06 0.31 17.72
CA ASP A 174 5.38 -0.85 18.53
C ASP A 174 4.71 -0.80 19.91
N LYS A 175 4.89 -1.89 20.68
CA LYS A 175 4.36 -2.01 22.03
C LYS A 175 5.06 -1.09 23.05
N GLN A 176 6.25 -0.60 22.73
CA GLN A 176 7.04 0.32 23.56
C GLN A 176 6.61 1.78 23.36
N GLY A 177 5.73 2.05 22.40
CA GLY A 177 5.21 3.38 22.06
C GLY A 177 6.10 4.15 21.09
N ASN A 178 7.04 3.48 20.42
CA ASN A 178 7.74 4.10 19.31
C ASN A 178 6.81 4.19 18.10
N LEU A 179 6.96 5.29 17.34
CA LEU A 179 6.33 5.47 16.05
C LEU A 179 7.41 5.36 14.97
N TYR A 180 7.13 4.57 13.95
CA TYR A 180 7.97 4.42 12.77
C TYR A 180 7.29 5.11 11.60
N ALA A 181 8.06 5.86 10.83
CA ALA A 181 7.59 6.61 9.67
C ALA A 181 8.49 6.33 8.46
N GLY A 182 7.89 5.84 7.39
CA GLY A 182 8.52 5.65 6.10
C GLY A 182 8.18 6.77 5.15
N THR A 183 9.19 7.29 4.44
CA THR A 183 9.06 8.45 3.56
C THR A 183 9.16 8.07 2.08
N ASP A 184 8.65 8.96 1.23
CA ASP A 184 8.90 8.99 -0.21
C ASP A 184 9.70 10.23 -0.57
N SER A 185 10.52 10.08 -1.53
CA SER A 185 11.51 10.79 -2.27
C SER A 185 12.93 10.32 -1.98
N ASN A 186 13.32 10.09 -0.72
CA ASN A 186 14.64 9.60 -0.36
C ASN A 186 14.64 8.26 0.39
N GLY A 187 13.48 7.62 0.58
CA GLY A 187 13.38 6.29 1.17
C GLY A 187 13.93 6.19 2.59
N ILE A 188 13.63 7.18 3.43
CA ILE A 188 14.12 7.21 4.81
C ILE A 188 13.10 6.55 5.74
N LEU A 189 13.59 5.65 6.59
CA LEU A 189 12.84 5.13 7.72
C LEU A 189 13.29 5.85 9.00
N MET A 190 12.36 6.51 9.64
CA MET A 190 12.56 7.19 10.92
C MET A 190 11.84 6.49 12.06
N ARG A 191 12.42 6.52 13.25
CA ARG A 191 11.77 6.13 14.49
C ARG A 191 11.67 7.34 15.41
N PHE A 192 10.52 7.51 16.03
CA PHE A 192 10.26 8.49 17.08
C PHE A 192 9.99 7.77 18.38
N GLY A 193 10.80 8.04 19.39
CA GLY A 193 10.58 7.50 20.72
C GLY A 193 9.32 8.09 21.39
N PRO A 194 8.90 7.56 22.55
CA PRO A 194 7.78 8.13 23.30
C PRO A 194 8.00 9.58 23.73
N ASP A 195 9.27 10.03 23.78
CA ASP A 195 9.69 11.42 24.02
C ASP A 195 9.62 12.31 22.75
N GLY A 196 9.20 11.75 21.64
CA GLY A 196 9.08 12.43 20.34
C GLY A 196 10.40 12.68 19.60
N LYS A 197 11.54 12.16 20.11
CA LYS A 197 12.83 12.37 19.45
C LYS A 197 12.96 11.51 18.20
N PRO A 198 13.34 12.12 17.05
CA PRO A 198 13.60 11.40 15.83
C PRO A 198 14.94 10.68 15.86
N PHE A 199 14.96 9.52 15.21
CA PHE A 199 16.15 8.74 14.92
C PHE A 199 16.02 8.09 13.54
N GLY A 200 16.97 8.36 12.64
CA GLY A 200 17.05 7.70 11.33
C GLY A 200 17.48 6.25 11.50
N LEU A 201 16.62 5.31 11.14
CA LEU A 201 16.91 3.88 11.22
C LEU A 201 17.52 3.32 9.95
N LEU A 202 17.04 3.77 8.81
CA LEU A 202 17.45 3.29 7.50
C LEU A 202 17.41 4.45 6.51
N ASP A 203 18.48 4.58 5.74
CA ASP A 203 18.56 5.35 4.52
C ASP A 203 18.61 4.33 3.37
N SER A 204 17.49 4.14 2.70
CA SER A 204 17.34 3.13 1.65
C SER A 204 17.92 3.65 0.34
N PRO A 205 18.62 2.81 -0.45
CA PRO A 205 18.95 3.17 -1.82
C PRO A 205 17.72 3.20 -2.75
N LEU A 206 16.56 2.79 -2.25
CA LEU A 206 15.28 2.83 -2.96
C LEU A 206 14.51 4.08 -2.56
N ARG A 207 13.72 4.60 -3.47
CA ARG A 207 13.07 5.90 -3.33
C ARG A 207 12.04 5.98 -2.21
N GLU A 208 11.32 4.90 -1.95
CA GLU A 208 10.10 4.93 -1.14
C GLU A 208 10.12 3.81 -0.09
N ILE A 209 9.79 4.13 1.15
CA ILE A 209 9.41 3.16 2.18
C ILE A 209 7.89 3.01 2.15
N HIS A 210 7.45 2.07 1.33
CA HIS A 210 6.06 1.90 0.95
C HIS A 210 5.18 1.37 2.08
N ASP A 211 5.69 0.39 2.82
CA ASP A 211 4.93 -0.22 3.92
C ASP A 211 5.84 -0.67 5.05
N LEU A 212 5.28 -0.72 6.26
CA LEU A 212 5.95 -1.06 7.50
C LEU A 212 5.12 -2.06 8.30
N ALA A 213 5.75 -3.08 8.81
CA ALA A 213 5.15 -3.97 9.80
C ALA A 213 6.09 -4.16 10.99
N VAL A 214 5.53 -4.13 12.19
CA VAL A 214 6.28 -4.37 13.42
C VAL A 214 5.88 -5.73 14.01
N GLY A 215 6.86 -6.61 14.11
CA GLY A 215 6.70 -7.93 14.70
C GLY A 215 6.47 -7.89 16.20
N SER A 216 5.91 -8.94 16.76
CA SER A 216 5.69 -9.07 18.19
C SER A 216 6.99 -9.13 19.01
N ASP A 217 8.10 -9.47 18.37
CA ASP A 217 9.47 -9.51 18.90
C ASP A 217 10.19 -8.17 18.80
N GLY A 218 9.55 -7.14 18.23
CA GLY A 218 10.14 -5.82 17.98
C GLY A 218 10.89 -5.70 16.65
N SER A 219 10.92 -6.73 15.82
CA SER A 219 11.47 -6.65 14.47
C SER A 219 10.66 -5.70 13.61
N VAL A 220 11.32 -4.85 12.84
CA VAL A 220 10.67 -3.94 11.87
C VAL A 220 10.90 -4.49 10.46
N TYR A 221 9.82 -4.81 9.79
CA TYR A 221 9.81 -5.24 8.40
C TYR A 221 9.51 -4.04 7.52
N VAL A 222 10.30 -3.88 6.47
CA VAL A 222 10.25 -2.71 5.58
C VAL A 222 10.06 -3.18 4.15
N LEU A 223 9.02 -2.68 3.50
CA LEU A 223 8.86 -2.81 2.05
C LEU A 223 9.31 -1.50 1.41
N ALA A 224 10.43 -1.55 0.69
CA ALA A 224 10.94 -0.40 -0.04
C ALA A 224 10.76 -0.60 -1.56
N LEU A 225 10.38 0.47 -2.25
CA LEU A 225 10.19 0.50 -3.68
C LEU A 225 11.16 1.50 -4.33
N GLY A 226 11.75 1.09 -5.44
CA GLY A 226 12.53 1.95 -6.31
C GLY A 226 11.77 2.30 -7.59
N GLU A 227 12.37 3.13 -8.42
CA GLU A 227 11.92 3.27 -9.80
C GLU A 227 11.99 1.88 -10.44
N SER A 228 10.93 1.47 -11.14
CA SER A 228 10.99 0.27 -11.95
C SER A 228 12.18 0.40 -12.89
N ALA A 229 13.21 -0.44 -12.71
CA ALA A 229 14.17 -0.64 -13.77
C ALA A 229 13.32 -0.96 -14.99
N SER A 230 13.32 -0.06 -15.99
CA SER A 230 12.60 -0.27 -17.22
C SER A 230 12.90 -1.69 -17.68
N ALA A 231 11.88 -2.52 -17.82
CA ALA A 231 12.07 -3.89 -18.26
C ALA A 231 13.00 -3.83 -19.48
N PRO A 232 14.07 -4.64 -19.56
CA PRO A 232 14.97 -4.59 -20.68
C PRO A 232 14.12 -4.64 -21.94
N LYS A 233 14.22 -3.59 -22.77
CA LYS A 233 13.50 -3.57 -24.06
C LYS A 233 13.78 -4.91 -24.73
N PRO A 234 12.77 -5.68 -25.15
CA PRO A 234 13.03 -6.92 -25.86
C PRO A 234 14.02 -6.59 -26.97
N PRO A 235 15.06 -7.39 -27.22
CA PRO A 235 15.96 -7.13 -28.33
C PRO A 235 15.10 -6.92 -29.57
N ASP A 236 15.31 -5.80 -30.26
CA ASP A 236 14.57 -5.50 -31.48
C ASP A 236 14.58 -6.77 -32.31
N ALA A 237 13.40 -7.31 -32.59
CA ALA A 237 13.29 -8.46 -33.47
C ALA A 237 14.00 -8.04 -34.76
N ALA A 238 15.17 -8.61 -35.02
CA ALA A 238 15.92 -8.33 -36.22
C ALA A 238 14.93 -8.44 -37.36
N ALA A 239 14.74 -7.37 -38.09
CA ALA A 239 13.81 -7.33 -39.19
C ALA A 239 14.09 -8.55 -40.05
N ALA A 240 13.14 -9.48 -40.08
CA ALA A 240 13.25 -10.66 -40.94
C ALA A 240 13.42 -10.12 -42.36
N THR A 241 14.59 -10.28 -42.88
CA THR A 241 14.88 -9.95 -44.32
C THR A 241 13.86 -10.76 -45.12
N PRO A 242 13.05 -10.13 -45.99
CA PRO A 242 12.11 -10.88 -46.78
C PRO A 242 12.93 -11.82 -47.69
N ILE A 243 12.71 -13.12 -47.56
CA ILE A 243 13.22 -14.10 -48.50
C ILE A 243 12.53 -13.79 -49.83
N ALA A 244 13.29 -13.33 -50.80
CA ALA A 244 12.80 -13.11 -52.17
C ALA A 244 12.26 -14.45 -52.69
N PRO A 245 11.13 -14.49 -53.39
CA PRO A 245 10.62 -15.71 -53.97
C PRO A 245 11.60 -16.24 -55.03
N GLU A 246 12.01 -17.47 -54.88
CA GLU A 246 12.81 -18.21 -55.84
C GLU A 246 12.03 -18.32 -57.14
N ASN A 247 12.55 -17.67 -58.21
CA ASN A 247 11.95 -17.66 -59.51
C ASN A 247 12.25 -19.03 -60.21
N LYS A 248 11.31 -19.95 -60.15
CA LYS A 248 11.34 -21.21 -60.90
C LYS A 248 10.83 -20.94 -62.33
N ASN A 249 11.64 -20.41 -63.14
CA ASN A 249 11.46 -20.48 -64.62
C ASN A 249 12.83 -20.42 -65.29
N ASP A 250 13.40 -21.55 -65.55
CA ASP A 250 14.39 -21.72 -66.59
C ASP A 250 13.94 -22.88 -67.49
N PRO A 251 13.49 -22.56 -68.70
CA PRO A 251 13.27 -23.58 -69.74
C PRO A 251 14.37 -23.40 -70.77
N THR A 252 15.39 -24.23 -70.69
CA THR A 252 16.23 -24.48 -71.88
C THR A 252 16.52 -25.90 -72.04
N GLU A 253 15.72 -26.51 -72.88
CA GLU A 253 16.18 -27.59 -73.79
C GLU A 253 16.21 -27.08 -75.17
N SER A 254 17.32 -27.28 -75.85
CA SER A 254 17.48 -27.80 -77.22
C SER A 254 18.94 -28.15 -77.48
#